data_696f5284bd2283435b3b9dcbe5584800
#
_entry.id   696f5284bd2283435b3b9dcbe5584800
#
_cell.length_a   1.000
_cell.length_b   1.000
_cell.length_c   1.000
_cell.angle_alpha   90.00
_cell.angle_beta   90.00
_cell.angle_gamma   90.00
#
_symmetry.space_group_name_H-M   'P 1'
#
loop_
_entity.id
_entity.type
_entity.pdbx_description
1 polymer ?
#
loop_
_entity_poly.entity_id
_entity_poly.type
_entity_poly.pdbx_seq_one_letter_code
_entity_poly.pdbx_strand_id
1 'polypeptide(L)'
;MIEPALVALRFAAAFGCGLMAGLFFVFSVAVMGALARIQPPEGIAAMQSINRVILNPLFLTVFLGTALVCFLIALTSLWRWHEAGAAWLLAGALLYLVGTFLVTMLFNVPLNNALDAATPASPDAARLWADYLSTWTAWNHVRSITSFAAMAALMAGLYLQARG
;
A
#
# COMPACT_ATOMS: atom_id res chain seq x y z
N MET A 1 -12.31 -26.97 13.17
CA MET A 1 -11.01 -26.99 12.42
C MET A 1 -11.02 -25.88 11.41
N ILE A 2 -9.99 -25.01 11.44
CA ILE A 2 -9.83 -23.98 10.42
C ILE A 2 -9.37 -24.68 9.14
N GLU A 3 -10.04 -24.41 8.01
CA GLU A 3 -9.66 -24.99 6.74
C GLU A 3 -8.24 -24.55 6.35
N PRO A 4 -7.35 -25.46 5.97
CA PRO A 4 -5.97 -25.12 5.59
C PRO A 4 -5.88 -24.02 4.53
N ALA A 5 -6.85 -23.95 3.62
CA ALA A 5 -6.95 -22.91 2.62
C ALA A 5 -7.11 -21.50 3.21
N LEU A 6 -7.92 -21.34 4.27
CA LEU A 6 -8.08 -20.04 4.95
C LEU A 6 -6.79 -19.61 5.65
N VAL A 7 -6.07 -20.55 6.25
CA VAL A 7 -4.76 -20.26 6.87
C VAL A 7 -3.77 -19.78 5.81
N ALA A 8 -3.68 -20.48 4.68
CA ALA A 8 -2.80 -20.10 3.57
C ALA A 8 -3.13 -18.69 3.03
N LEU A 9 -4.42 -18.37 2.86
CA LEU A 9 -4.85 -17.04 2.41
C LEU A 9 -4.45 -15.94 3.40
N ARG A 10 -4.58 -16.18 4.71
CA ARG A 10 -4.19 -15.22 5.75
C ARG A 10 -2.68 -14.97 5.77
N PHE A 11 -1.87 -16.03 5.60
CA PHE A 11 -0.43 -15.87 5.42
C PHE A 11 -0.10 -15.10 4.14
N ALA A 12 -0.73 -15.44 3.02
CA ALA A 12 -0.52 -14.73 1.75
C ALA A 12 -0.85 -13.23 1.89
N ALA A 13 -1.94 -12.88 2.57
CA ALA A 13 -2.27 -11.49 2.85
C ALA A 13 -1.23 -10.81 3.75
N ALA A 14 -0.77 -11.46 4.81
CA ALA A 14 0.26 -10.89 5.70
C ALA A 14 1.57 -10.65 4.94
N PHE A 15 2.02 -11.58 4.10
CA PHE A 15 3.18 -11.38 3.23
C PHE A 15 2.98 -10.26 2.21
N GLY A 16 1.83 -10.21 1.57
CA GLY A 16 1.48 -9.14 0.64
C GLY A 16 1.49 -7.76 1.30
N CYS A 17 0.89 -7.64 2.49
CA CYS A 17 0.95 -6.41 3.30
C CYS A 17 2.39 -6.03 3.64
N GLY A 18 3.25 -7.00 4.01
CA GLY A 18 4.66 -6.78 4.32
C GLY A 18 5.45 -6.28 3.12
N LEU A 19 5.24 -6.88 1.92
CA LEU A 19 5.87 -6.42 0.68
C LEU A 19 5.46 -4.98 0.34
N MET A 20 4.18 -4.64 0.45
CA MET A 20 3.71 -3.28 0.22
C MET A 20 4.25 -2.31 1.27
N ALA A 21 4.29 -2.70 2.54
CA ALA A 21 4.89 -1.89 3.61
C ALA A 21 6.35 -1.56 3.31
N GLY A 22 7.15 -2.56 2.93
CA GLY A 22 8.56 -2.38 2.58
C GLY A 22 8.76 -1.46 1.37
N LEU A 23 7.97 -1.66 0.31
CA LEU A 23 8.03 -0.82 -0.89
C LEU A 23 7.72 0.64 -0.55
N PHE A 24 6.60 0.91 0.12
CA PHE A 24 6.20 2.27 0.47
C PHE A 24 7.15 2.91 1.49
N PHE A 25 7.70 2.12 2.41
CA PHE A 25 8.72 2.59 3.33
C PHE A 25 9.96 3.09 2.60
N VAL A 26 10.49 2.34 1.63
CA VAL A 26 11.67 2.76 0.85
C VAL A 26 11.37 4.05 0.08
N PHE A 27 10.19 4.18 -0.51
CA PHE A 27 9.78 5.43 -1.15
C PHE A 27 9.76 6.60 -0.17
N SER A 28 9.20 6.39 1.04
CA SER A 28 9.09 7.44 2.06
C SER A 28 10.45 7.93 2.59
N VAL A 29 11.39 7.00 2.82
CA VAL A 29 12.64 7.34 3.54
C VAL A 29 13.83 7.59 2.62
N ALA A 30 13.79 7.09 1.39
CA ALA A 30 14.94 7.17 0.49
C ALA A 30 14.59 7.78 -0.87
N VAL A 31 13.64 7.18 -1.63
CA VAL A 31 13.42 7.54 -3.03
C VAL A 31 12.97 8.99 -3.17
N MET A 32 11.93 9.41 -2.43
CA MET A 32 11.39 10.77 -2.53
C MET A 32 12.41 11.82 -2.07
N GLY A 33 13.19 11.51 -1.04
CA GLY A 33 14.27 12.38 -0.58
C GLY A 33 15.42 12.48 -1.59
N ALA A 34 15.73 11.41 -2.31
CA ALA A 34 16.74 11.44 -3.39
C ALA A 34 16.24 12.26 -4.59
N LEU A 35 15.00 12.06 -5.01
CA LEU A 35 14.40 12.81 -6.11
C LEU A 35 14.27 14.31 -5.81
N ALA A 36 14.06 14.68 -4.55
CA ALA A 36 14.01 16.09 -4.12
C ALA A 36 15.35 16.82 -4.19
N ARG A 37 16.47 16.08 -4.33
CA ARG A 37 17.84 16.67 -4.39
C ARG A 37 18.34 16.93 -5.79
N ILE A 38 17.67 16.43 -6.81
CA ILE A 38 18.00 16.69 -8.21
C ILE A 38 17.14 17.83 -8.76
N GLN A 39 17.50 18.35 -9.94
CA GLN A 39 16.76 19.45 -10.55
C GLN A 39 15.29 19.05 -10.79
N PRO A 40 14.31 19.95 -10.57
CA PRO A 40 12.91 19.62 -10.71
C PRO A 40 12.51 18.92 -12.01
N PRO A 41 12.98 19.33 -13.21
CA PRO A 41 12.67 18.63 -14.45
C PRO A 41 13.14 17.17 -14.46
N GLU A 42 14.31 16.90 -13.87
CA GLU A 42 14.89 15.55 -13.79
C GLU A 42 14.11 14.69 -12.79
N GLY A 43 13.76 15.28 -11.63
CA GLY A 43 12.94 14.62 -10.61
C GLY A 43 11.55 14.23 -11.13
N ILE A 44 10.89 15.14 -11.86
CA ILE A 44 9.62 14.90 -12.51
C ILE A 44 9.75 13.76 -13.53
N ALA A 45 10.71 13.84 -14.45
CA ALA A 45 10.91 12.83 -15.49
C ALA A 45 11.22 11.45 -14.89
N ALA A 46 12.04 11.40 -13.84
CA ALA A 46 12.34 10.15 -13.13
C ALA A 46 11.10 9.57 -12.48
N MET A 47 10.30 10.39 -11.76
CA MET A 47 9.09 9.90 -11.08
C MET A 47 7.99 9.50 -12.07
N GLN A 48 7.83 10.20 -13.20
CA GLN A 48 6.95 9.78 -14.28
C GLN A 48 7.35 8.40 -14.81
N SER A 49 8.64 8.15 -15.01
CA SER A 49 9.16 6.85 -15.44
C SER A 49 8.87 5.76 -14.39
N ILE A 50 9.13 6.04 -13.12
CA ILE A 50 8.83 5.12 -12.01
C ILE A 50 7.33 4.77 -11.98
N ASN A 51 6.45 5.76 -12.08
CA ASN A 51 5.00 5.56 -12.07
C ASN A 51 4.49 4.68 -13.23
N ARG A 52 5.15 4.74 -14.40
CA ARG A 52 4.81 3.87 -15.53
C ARG A 52 5.35 2.44 -15.34
N VAL A 53 6.60 2.31 -14.91
CA VAL A 53 7.25 1.00 -14.74
C VAL A 53 6.65 0.20 -13.59
N ILE A 54 6.21 0.85 -12.51
CA ILE A 54 5.60 0.15 -11.38
C ILE A 54 4.29 -0.54 -11.75
N LEU A 55 3.57 -0.09 -12.78
CA LEU A 55 2.32 -0.71 -13.23
C LEU A 55 2.55 -2.00 -14.04
N ASN A 56 3.54 -2.79 -13.64
CA ASN A 56 3.81 -4.10 -14.25
C ASN A 56 2.94 -5.22 -13.62
N PRO A 57 2.77 -6.35 -14.32
CA PRO A 57 1.92 -7.45 -13.86
C PRO A 57 2.28 -7.99 -12.48
N LEU A 58 3.57 -8.06 -12.14
CA LEU A 58 4.02 -8.58 -10.85
C LEU A 58 3.56 -7.67 -9.69
N PHE A 59 3.80 -6.37 -9.80
CA PHE A 59 3.34 -5.41 -8.80
C PHE A 59 1.82 -5.41 -8.66
N LEU A 60 1.10 -5.36 -9.80
CA LEU A 60 -0.35 -5.34 -9.80
C LEU A 60 -0.94 -6.62 -9.19
N THR A 61 -0.34 -7.79 -9.47
CA THR A 61 -0.76 -9.06 -8.85
C THR A 61 -0.61 -9.01 -7.33
N VAL A 62 0.52 -8.53 -6.82
CA VAL A 62 0.72 -8.43 -5.37
C VAL A 62 -0.22 -7.39 -4.76
N PHE A 63 -0.31 -6.20 -5.33
CA PHE A 63 -1.11 -5.09 -4.78
C PHE A 63 -2.61 -5.40 -4.79
N LEU A 64 -3.16 -5.77 -5.94
CA LEU A 64 -4.59 -6.08 -6.11
C LEU A 64 -4.96 -7.44 -5.51
N GLY A 65 -4.08 -8.43 -5.65
CA GLY A 65 -4.26 -9.74 -5.06
C GLY A 65 -4.33 -9.67 -3.54
N THR A 66 -3.45 -8.90 -2.90
CA THR A 66 -3.51 -8.65 -1.44
C THR A 66 -4.82 -7.97 -1.06
N ALA A 67 -5.29 -6.98 -1.83
CA ALA A 67 -6.57 -6.32 -1.57
C ALA A 67 -7.75 -7.30 -1.66
N LEU A 68 -7.77 -8.15 -2.70
CA LEU A 68 -8.79 -9.17 -2.86
C LEU A 68 -8.79 -10.17 -1.69
N VAL A 69 -7.61 -10.66 -1.29
CA VAL A 69 -7.50 -11.59 -0.17
C VAL A 69 -7.90 -10.92 1.14
N CYS A 70 -7.50 -9.66 1.39
CA CYS A 70 -7.96 -8.89 2.55
C CYS A 70 -9.48 -8.71 2.55
N PHE A 71 -10.09 -8.48 1.40
CA PHE A 71 -11.56 -8.40 1.30
C PHE A 71 -12.23 -9.72 1.71
N LEU A 72 -11.72 -10.86 1.23
CA LEU A 72 -12.22 -12.18 1.62
C LEU A 72 -12.01 -12.46 3.12
N ILE A 73 -10.85 -12.05 3.68
CA ILE A 73 -10.59 -12.15 5.12
C ILE A 73 -11.58 -11.30 5.91
N ALA A 74 -11.88 -10.07 5.48
CA ALA A 74 -12.87 -9.23 6.16
C ALA A 74 -14.25 -9.90 6.21
N LEU A 75 -14.72 -10.43 5.07
CA LEU A 75 -16.00 -11.13 5.01
C LEU A 75 -16.02 -12.39 5.91
N THR A 76 -14.99 -13.21 5.84
CA THR A 76 -14.91 -14.43 6.65
C THR A 76 -14.75 -14.13 8.14
N SER A 77 -14.06 -13.05 8.52
CA SER A 77 -13.92 -12.63 9.92
C SER A 77 -15.25 -12.11 10.51
N LEU A 78 -16.06 -11.43 9.71
CA LEU A 78 -17.40 -11.02 10.12
C LEU A 78 -18.32 -12.23 10.31
N TRP A 79 -18.27 -13.20 9.43
CA TRP A 79 -19.08 -14.43 9.55
C TRP A 79 -18.64 -15.27 10.75
N ARG A 80 -17.33 -15.34 11.02
CA ARG A 80 -16.73 -16.12 12.09
C ARG A 80 -16.34 -15.25 13.30
N TRP A 81 -17.12 -14.23 13.59
CA TRP A 81 -16.80 -13.21 14.61
C TRP A 81 -16.47 -13.78 15.99
N HIS A 82 -17.06 -14.91 16.35
CA HIS A 82 -16.86 -15.56 17.65
C HIS A 82 -15.58 -16.41 17.72
N GLU A 83 -14.88 -16.60 16.62
CA GLU A 83 -13.61 -17.33 16.63
C GLU A 83 -12.47 -16.46 17.19
N ALA A 84 -11.52 -17.12 17.88
CA ALA A 84 -10.33 -16.45 18.38
C ALA A 84 -9.59 -15.73 17.22
N GLY A 85 -9.16 -14.51 17.45
CA GLY A 85 -8.42 -13.71 16.48
C GLY A 85 -9.24 -13.05 15.37
N ALA A 86 -10.57 -13.28 15.26
CA ALA A 86 -11.41 -12.72 14.21
C ALA A 86 -11.34 -11.19 14.15
N ALA A 87 -11.37 -10.51 15.29
CA ALA A 87 -11.26 -9.05 15.38
C ALA A 87 -9.92 -8.53 14.82
N TRP A 88 -8.82 -9.22 15.10
CA TRP A 88 -7.50 -8.86 14.59
C TRP A 88 -7.38 -9.08 13.08
N LEU A 89 -7.95 -10.18 12.56
CA LEU A 89 -7.99 -10.45 11.12
C LEU A 89 -8.82 -9.40 10.40
N LEU A 90 -9.97 -9.02 10.94
CA LEU A 90 -10.80 -7.96 10.37
C LEU A 90 -10.08 -6.61 10.40
N ALA A 91 -9.46 -6.25 11.53
CA ALA A 91 -8.70 -5.01 11.66
C ALA A 91 -7.55 -4.95 10.63
N GLY A 92 -6.77 -6.02 10.50
CA GLY A 92 -5.69 -6.11 9.51
C GLY A 92 -6.19 -5.98 8.07
N ALA A 93 -7.28 -6.66 7.74
CA ALA A 93 -7.90 -6.56 6.43
C ALA A 93 -8.39 -5.14 6.12
N LEU A 94 -9.07 -4.47 7.06
CA LEU A 94 -9.55 -3.11 6.89
C LEU A 94 -8.41 -2.09 6.81
N LEU A 95 -7.34 -2.26 7.59
CA LEU A 95 -6.15 -1.40 7.50
C LEU A 95 -5.55 -1.42 6.10
N TYR A 96 -5.44 -2.59 5.47
CA TYR A 96 -4.96 -2.66 4.09
C TYR A 96 -5.96 -2.08 3.10
N LEU A 97 -7.23 -2.46 3.17
CA LEU A 97 -8.25 -2.02 2.22
C LEU A 97 -8.47 -0.51 2.26
N VAL A 98 -8.57 0.07 3.45
CA VAL A 98 -8.83 1.50 3.60
C VAL A 98 -7.53 2.30 3.57
N GLY A 99 -6.58 1.96 4.43
CA GLY A 99 -5.36 2.75 4.62
C GLY A 99 -4.32 2.58 3.52
N THR A 100 -4.34 1.47 2.77
CA THR A 100 -3.39 1.23 1.68
C THR A 100 -4.07 1.32 0.32
N PHE A 101 -5.08 0.48 0.07
CA PHE A 101 -5.70 0.39 -1.25
C PHE A 101 -6.52 1.65 -1.58
N LEU A 102 -7.51 2.04 -0.76
CA LEU A 102 -8.31 3.24 -1.04
C LEU A 102 -7.48 4.52 -1.00
N VAL A 103 -6.53 4.65 -0.08
CA VAL A 103 -5.61 5.80 -0.06
C VAL A 103 -4.82 5.88 -1.36
N THR A 104 -4.33 4.77 -1.90
CA THR A 104 -3.66 4.76 -3.21
C THR A 104 -4.59 5.28 -4.31
N MET A 105 -5.81 4.74 -4.38
CA MET A 105 -6.75 5.08 -5.46
C MET A 105 -7.26 6.52 -5.39
N LEU A 106 -7.50 7.03 -4.18
CA LEU A 106 -8.14 8.35 -4.00
C LEU A 106 -7.13 9.50 -3.91
N PHE A 107 -5.90 9.24 -3.51
CA PHE A 107 -4.91 10.30 -3.28
C PHE A 107 -3.65 10.14 -4.11
N ASN A 108 -2.95 9.00 -4.06
CA ASN A 108 -1.68 8.87 -4.78
C ASN A 108 -1.86 8.74 -6.30
N VAL A 109 -2.84 7.99 -6.78
CA VAL A 109 -3.10 7.85 -8.22
C VAL A 109 -3.48 9.18 -8.89
N PRO A 110 -4.39 10.00 -8.34
CA PRO A 110 -4.65 11.33 -8.91
C PRO A 110 -3.42 12.24 -8.97
N LEU A 111 -2.57 12.22 -7.93
CA LEU A 111 -1.31 12.97 -7.93
C LEU A 111 -0.36 12.45 -9.02
N ASN A 112 -0.25 11.13 -9.19
CA ASN A 112 0.57 10.53 -10.25
C ASN A 112 0.07 10.94 -11.64
N ASN A 113 -1.25 10.95 -11.85
CA ASN A 113 -1.85 11.36 -13.12
C ASN A 113 -1.59 12.84 -13.41
N ALA A 114 -1.71 13.71 -12.41
CA ALA A 114 -1.38 15.13 -12.55
C ALA A 114 0.10 15.34 -12.88
N LEU A 115 1.00 14.57 -12.25
CA LEU A 115 2.42 14.61 -12.56
C LEU A 115 2.71 14.09 -13.96
N ASP A 116 2.06 13.00 -14.40
CA ASP A 116 2.27 12.41 -15.73
C ASP A 116 1.83 13.33 -16.87
N ALA A 117 0.82 14.17 -16.63
CA ALA A 117 0.36 15.18 -17.58
C ALA A 117 1.27 16.42 -17.66
N ALA A 118 2.19 16.61 -16.71
CA ALA A 118 3.05 17.78 -16.68
C ALA A 118 4.22 17.66 -17.67
N THR A 119 4.56 18.78 -18.32
CA THR A 119 5.81 18.90 -19.08
C THR A 119 6.93 19.29 -18.13
N PRO A 120 7.99 18.46 -17.94
CA PRO A 120 9.00 18.66 -16.89
C PRO A 120 9.69 20.03 -16.91
N ALA A 121 9.90 20.61 -18.10
CA ALA A 121 10.57 21.91 -18.28
C ALA A 121 9.60 23.11 -18.30
N SER A 122 8.32 22.94 -18.03
CA SER A 122 7.38 24.07 -18.02
C SER A 122 7.58 25.00 -16.81
N PRO A 123 7.24 26.29 -16.91
CA PRO A 123 7.39 27.24 -15.80
C PRO A 123 6.68 26.81 -14.52
N ASP A 124 5.52 26.17 -14.63
CA ASP A 124 4.72 25.71 -13.49
C ASP A 124 5.17 24.35 -12.92
N ALA A 125 6.04 23.63 -13.62
CA ALA A 125 6.44 22.28 -13.24
C ALA A 125 7.16 22.23 -11.89
N ALA A 126 8.00 23.22 -11.58
CA ALA A 126 8.72 23.27 -10.31
C ALA A 126 7.78 23.43 -9.11
N ARG A 127 6.71 24.21 -9.24
CA ARG A 127 5.69 24.34 -8.20
C ARG A 127 4.90 23.06 -8.03
N LEU A 128 4.41 22.50 -9.15
CA LEU A 128 3.71 21.20 -9.13
C LEU A 128 4.57 20.12 -8.46
N TRP A 129 5.87 20.10 -8.76
CA TRP A 129 6.81 19.13 -8.17
C TRP A 129 6.94 19.30 -6.65
N ALA A 130 7.07 20.52 -6.16
CA ALA A 130 7.16 20.79 -4.73
C ALA A 130 5.89 20.34 -3.99
N ASP A 131 4.71 20.63 -4.55
CA ASP A 131 3.42 20.20 -4.00
C ASP A 131 3.27 18.66 -4.05
N TYR A 132 3.73 18.04 -5.14
CA TYR A 132 3.74 16.59 -5.29
C TYR A 132 4.65 15.93 -4.26
N LEU A 133 5.89 16.41 -4.10
CA LEU A 133 6.85 15.86 -3.14
C LEU A 133 6.27 15.83 -1.71
N SER A 134 5.62 16.91 -1.29
CA SER A 134 5.04 16.99 0.06
C SER A 134 3.80 16.12 0.21
N THR A 135 2.81 16.30 -0.67
CA THR A 135 1.48 15.68 -0.54
C THR A 135 1.51 14.19 -0.85
N TRP A 136 2.21 13.78 -1.93
CA TRP A 136 2.34 12.38 -2.28
C TRP A 136 3.10 11.60 -1.20
N THR A 137 4.17 12.18 -0.65
CA THR A 137 4.95 11.54 0.41
C THR A 137 4.15 11.40 1.70
N ALA A 138 3.36 12.40 2.06
CA ALA A 138 2.47 12.32 3.23
C ALA A 138 1.50 11.14 3.11
N TRP A 139 0.82 10.99 1.98
CA TRP A 139 -0.07 9.85 1.73
C TRP A 139 0.70 8.52 1.63
N ASN A 140 1.93 8.54 1.13
CA ASN A 140 2.78 7.36 1.13
C ASN A 140 3.19 6.91 2.53
N HIS A 141 3.40 7.84 3.49
CA HIS A 141 3.60 7.50 4.91
C HIS A 141 2.37 6.78 5.48
N VAL A 142 1.16 7.27 5.18
CA VAL A 142 -0.08 6.59 5.58
C VAL A 142 -0.11 5.16 5.06
N ARG A 143 0.17 4.95 3.75
CA ARG A 143 0.22 3.60 3.15
C ARG A 143 1.27 2.70 3.80
N SER A 144 2.46 3.23 4.11
CA SER A 144 3.52 2.48 4.77
C SER A 144 3.09 1.99 6.15
N ILE A 145 2.57 2.91 6.97
CA ILE A 145 2.15 2.62 8.34
C ILE A 145 0.97 1.64 8.36
N THR A 146 -0.05 1.87 7.53
CA THR A 146 -1.23 1.02 7.51
C THR A 146 -0.95 -0.37 6.93
N SER A 147 -0.06 -0.50 5.92
CA SER A 147 0.37 -1.81 5.44
C SER A 147 1.14 -2.59 6.50
N PHE A 148 2.02 -1.92 7.26
CA PHE A 148 2.77 -2.55 8.34
C PHE A 148 1.84 -2.99 9.49
N ALA A 149 0.93 -2.11 9.89
CA ALA A 149 -0.08 -2.42 10.91
C ALA A 149 -1.02 -3.54 10.46
N ALA A 150 -1.40 -3.58 9.18
CA ALA A 150 -2.18 -4.66 8.60
C ALA A 150 -1.48 -6.01 8.71
N MET A 151 -0.21 -6.08 8.33
CA MET A 151 0.60 -7.29 8.47
C MET A 151 0.64 -7.74 9.95
N ALA A 152 0.95 -6.84 10.88
CA ALA A 152 1.05 -7.16 12.30
C ALA A 152 -0.30 -7.67 12.87
N ALA A 153 -1.41 -7.03 12.50
CA ALA A 153 -2.74 -7.44 12.94
C ALA A 153 -3.13 -8.82 12.38
N LEU A 154 -2.85 -9.09 11.08
CA LEU A 154 -3.09 -10.39 10.47
C LEU A 154 -2.27 -11.50 11.16
N MET A 155 -1.00 -11.24 11.48
CA MET A 155 -0.14 -12.18 12.22
C MET A 155 -0.65 -12.42 13.65
N ALA A 156 -1.11 -11.37 14.35
CA ALA A 156 -1.72 -11.50 15.67
C ALA A 156 -3.00 -12.36 15.62
N GLY A 157 -3.84 -12.14 14.61
CA GLY A 157 -5.04 -12.94 14.39
C GLY A 157 -4.73 -14.41 14.15
N LEU A 158 -3.74 -14.72 13.29
CA LEU A 158 -3.27 -16.09 13.05
C LEU A 158 -2.73 -16.75 14.33
N TYR A 159 -1.93 -16.02 15.10
CA TYR A 159 -1.38 -16.53 16.36
C TYR A 159 -2.46 -16.89 17.37
N LEU A 160 -3.47 -16.03 17.54
CA LEU A 160 -4.59 -16.30 18.45
C LEU A 160 -5.43 -17.50 18.02
N GLN A 161 -5.63 -17.68 16.72
CA GLN A 161 -6.33 -18.86 16.18
C GLN A 161 -5.57 -20.17 16.37
N ALA A 162 -4.24 -20.13 16.37
CA ALA A 162 -3.42 -21.32 16.62
C ALA A 162 -3.43 -21.76 18.08
N ARG A 163 -3.91 -20.90 19.01
CA ARG A 163 -3.97 -21.19 20.46
C ARG A 163 -5.39 -21.53 20.97
N GLY A 164 -6.41 -21.26 20.21
CA GLY A 164 -7.81 -21.57 20.55
C GLY A 164 -8.30 -22.82 19.83
#